data_9368f00809517325d27504ccfcf62ff2
#
_entry.id   9368f00809517325d27504ccfcf62ff2
#
_cell.length_a   1.000
_cell.length_b   1.000
_cell.length_c   1.000
_cell.angle_alpha   90.00
_cell.angle_beta   90.00
_cell.angle_gamma   90.00
#
_symmetry.space_group_name_H-M   'P 1'
#
loop_
_entity.id
_entity.type
_entity.pdbx_description
1 polymer ?
#
loop_
_entity_poly.entity_id
_entity_poly.type
_entity_poly.pdbx_seq_one_letter_code
_entity_poly.pdbx_strand_id
1 'polypeptide(L)'
;MQPLAPATPPREDQVVYIYGAKWADYEALLRARGESANPRITFLGGTLEIMSPSENHEEIKSVIGRLVEVYCDVFDIEFTATGSWTLKKRAKAAAEPDESYRFGPARPHSFPDLVIEVDWSSAGMSKLEVYARLGIREVWYWRRGVVEAHVLRGA
;
A
#
# COMPACT_ATOMS: atom_id res chain seq x y z
N MET A 1 -8.46 4.61 -39.98
CA MET A 1 -8.63 4.58 -38.51
C MET A 1 -7.46 5.34 -37.92
N GLN A 2 -7.67 6.55 -37.38
CA GLN A 2 -6.60 7.30 -36.73
C GLN A 2 -6.23 6.59 -35.43
N PRO A 3 -4.93 6.40 -35.11
CA PRO A 3 -4.54 5.89 -33.82
C PRO A 3 -5.02 6.87 -32.73
N LEU A 4 -5.70 6.34 -31.71
CA LEU A 4 -6.01 7.13 -30.51
C LEU A 4 -4.72 7.71 -29.98
N ALA A 5 -4.71 9.06 -29.78
CA ALA A 5 -3.61 9.70 -29.09
C ALA A 5 -3.43 9.02 -27.71
N PRO A 6 -2.21 8.78 -27.26
CA PRO A 6 -1.99 8.24 -25.93
C PRO A 6 -2.68 9.14 -24.90
N ALA A 7 -3.54 8.55 -24.07
CA ALA A 7 -4.19 9.30 -23.00
C ALA A 7 -3.11 9.90 -22.09
N THR A 8 -3.22 11.19 -21.79
CA THR A 8 -2.36 11.82 -20.79
C THR A 8 -2.56 11.07 -19.48
N PRO A 9 -1.50 10.61 -18.81
CA PRO A 9 -1.63 9.88 -17.55
C PRO A 9 -2.38 10.76 -16.53
N PRO A 10 -3.26 10.19 -15.72
CA PRO A 10 -4.01 10.93 -14.71
C PRO A 10 -3.02 11.56 -13.71
N ARG A 11 -3.29 12.83 -13.34
CA ARG A 11 -2.49 13.54 -12.32
C ARG A 11 -2.83 13.14 -10.90
N GLU A 12 -3.98 12.50 -10.71
CA GLU A 12 -4.51 12.04 -9.42
C GLU A 12 -4.77 10.54 -9.48
N ASP A 13 -4.69 9.90 -8.32
CA ASP A 13 -5.03 8.49 -8.19
C ASP A 13 -6.49 8.24 -8.57
N GLN A 14 -6.73 7.13 -9.25
CA GLN A 14 -8.07 6.67 -9.54
C GLN A 14 -8.50 5.65 -8.48
N VAL A 15 -9.56 5.96 -7.74
CA VAL A 15 -10.03 5.12 -6.64
C VAL A 15 -11.51 4.78 -6.83
N VAL A 16 -11.84 3.51 -6.66
CA VAL A 16 -13.21 3.00 -6.68
C VAL A 16 -13.48 2.24 -5.39
N TYR A 17 -14.62 2.51 -4.75
CA TYR A 17 -15.09 1.77 -3.57
C TYR A 17 -16.27 0.90 -3.93
N ILE A 18 -16.25 -0.36 -3.44
CA ILE A 18 -17.35 -1.30 -3.54
C ILE A 18 -17.77 -1.69 -2.12
N TYR A 19 -18.99 -1.40 -1.76
CA TYR A 19 -19.55 -1.69 -0.44
C TYR A 19 -20.33 -3.00 -0.45
N GLY A 20 -20.42 -3.66 0.69
CA GLY A 20 -21.13 -4.94 0.84
C GLY A 20 -20.39 -6.13 0.23
N ALA A 21 -19.11 -5.96 -0.08
CA ALA A 21 -18.26 -7.01 -0.64
C ALA A 21 -17.94 -8.08 0.40
N LYS A 22 -17.83 -9.33 -0.07
CA LYS A 22 -17.40 -10.48 0.73
C LYS A 22 -15.92 -10.75 0.48
N TRP A 23 -15.31 -11.51 1.38
CA TRP A 23 -13.92 -11.96 1.19
C TRP A 23 -13.71 -12.70 -0.13
N ALA A 24 -14.70 -13.47 -0.57
CA ALA A 24 -14.66 -14.18 -1.85
C ALA A 24 -14.57 -13.23 -3.06
N ASP A 25 -15.20 -12.04 -2.97
CA ASP A 25 -15.15 -11.02 -4.03
C ASP A 25 -13.74 -10.42 -4.12
N TYR A 26 -13.12 -10.15 -2.97
CA TYR A 26 -11.71 -9.74 -2.90
C TYR A 26 -10.77 -10.76 -3.55
N GLU A 27 -10.91 -12.04 -3.20
CA GLU A 27 -10.09 -13.11 -3.79
C GLU A 27 -10.35 -13.29 -5.29
N ALA A 28 -11.59 -13.09 -5.74
CA ALA A 28 -11.92 -13.14 -7.17
C ALA A 28 -11.25 -11.99 -7.96
N LEU A 29 -11.24 -10.77 -7.40
CA LEU A 29 -10.55 -9.63 -8.00
C LEU A 29 -9.04 -9.84 -8.07
N LEU A 30 -8.42 -10.37 -7.01
CA LEU A 30 -7.00 -10.70 -7.04
C LEU A 30 -6.67 -11.72 -8.14
N ARG A 31 -7.48 -12.77 -8.27
CA ARG A 31 -7.28 -13.76 -9.34
C ARG A 31 -7.45 -13.16 -10.74
N ALA A 32 -8.46 -12.31 -10.92
CA ALA A 32 -8.73 -11.64 -12.20
C ALA A 32 -7.60 -10.69 -12.61
N ARG A 33 -7.01 -9.97 -11.63
CA ARG A 33 -5.85 -9.10 -11.86
C ARG A 33 -4.59 -9.89 -12.21
N GLY A 34 -4.42 -11.09 -11.64
CA GLY A 34 -3.23 -11.92 -11.83
C GLY A 34 -1.97 -11.31 -11.23
N GLU A 35 -0.85 -11.44 -11.92
CA GLU A 35 0.48 -10.99 -11.48
C GLU A 35 0.72 -9.47 -11.61
N SER A 36 -0.26 -8.71 -12.12
CA SER A 36 -0.12 -7.26 -12.22
C SER A 36 -0.06 -6.63 -10.83
N ALA A 37 0.82 -5.63 -10.64
CA ALA A 37 0.89 -4.83 -9.43
C ALA A 37 -0.24 -3.78 -9.32
N ASN A 38 -0.95 -3.53 -10.43
CA ASN A 38 -2.03 -2.55 -10.51
C ASN A 38 -3.28 -3.16 -11.18
N PRO A 39 -4.48 -2.70 -10.78
CA PRO A 39 -4.76 -1.82 -9.65
C PRO A 39 -4.47 -2.51 -8.30
N ARG A 40 -4.18 -1.72 -7.27
CA ARG A 40 -4.06 -2.22 -5.90
C ARG A 40 -5.45 -2.47 -5.31
N ILE A 41 -5.57 -3.51 -4.51
CA ILE A 41 -6.86 -3.92 -3.95
C ILE A 41 -6.75 -4.03 -2.43
N THR A 42 -7.58 -3.26 -1.72
CA THR A 42 -7.67 -3.28 -0.26
C THR A 42 -9.04 -3.79 0.16
N PHE A 43 -9.09 -4.60 1.21
CA PHE A 43 -10.34 -5.10 1.82
C PHE A 43 -10.37 -4.78 3.31
N LEU A 44 -11.49 -4.21 3.76
CA LEU A 44 -11.76 -3.96 5.16
C LEU A 44 -13.26 -4.00 5.44
N GLY A 45 -13.69 -4.91 6.31
CA GLY A 45 -15.05 -4.89 6.87
C GLY A 45 -16.19 -4.87 5.85
N GLY A 46 -16.05 -5.56 4.72
CA GLY A 46 -17.06 -5.58 3.66
C GLY A 46 -16.94 -4.42 2.65
N THR A 47 -15.87 -3.65 2.72
CA THR A 47 -15.56 -2.63 1.71
C THR A 47 -14.31 -3.04 0.93
N LEU A 48 -14.38 -2.92 -0.39
CA LEU A 48 -13.23 -3.02 -1.29
C LEU A 48 -12.85 -1.61 -1.75
N GLU A 49 -11.55 -1.35 -1.78
CA GLU A 49 -10.96 -0.22 -2.46
C GLU A 49 -10.10 -0.75 -3.61
N ILE A 50 -10.32 -0.22 -4.79
CA ILE A 50 -9.53 -0.52 -6.00
C ILE A 50 -8.86 0.78 -6.41
N MET A 51 -7.53 0.82 -6.42
CA MET A 51 -6.76 2.04 -6.63
C MET A 51 -5.72 1.85 -7.73
N SER A 52 -5.72 2.77 -8.68
CA SER A 52 -4.65 2.91 -9.68
C SER A 52 -3.86 4.18 -9.38
N PRO A 53 -2.57 4.06 -9.02
CA PRO A 53 -1.75 5.21 -8.65
C PRO A 53 -1.45 6.11 -9.86
N SER A 54 -1.36 7.41 -9.59
CA SER A 54 -0.89 8.41 -10.55
C SER A 54 0.64 8.41 -10.68
N GLU A 55 1.16 9.09 -11.69
CA GLU A 55 2.60 9.31 -11.85
C GLU A 55 3.20 10.01 -10.63
N ASN A 56 2.56 11.09 -10.15
CA ASN A 56 3.00 11.82 -8.96
C ASN A 56 3.06 10.93 -7.71
N HIS A 57 2.09 10.03 -7.56
CA HIS A 57 2.06 9.05 -6.48
C HIS A 57 3.31 8.15 -6.52
N GLU A 58 3.61 7.59 -7.67
CA GLU A 58 4.77 6.71 -7.85
C GLU A 58 6.11 7.44 -7.64
N GLU A 59 6.22 8.70 -8.07
CA GLU A 59 7.40 9.52 -7.82
C GLU A 59 7.63 9.75 -6.32
N ILE A 60 6.60 10.15 -5.57
CA ILE A 60 6.69 10.41 -4.13
C ILE A 60 7.03 9.13 -3.39
N LYS A 61 6.34 8.03 -3.68
CA LYS A 61 6.64 6.72 -3.12
C LYS A 61 8.12 6.37 -3.30
N SER A 62 8.64 6.53 -4.51
CA SER A 62 10.03 6.21 -4.85
C SER A 62 11.03 7.07 -4.09
N VAL A 63 10.74 8.36 -3.90
CA VAL A 63 11.60 9.26 -3.11
C VAL A 63 11.62 8.85 -1.64
N ILE A 64 10.45 8.57 -1.05
CA ILE A 64 10.37 8.18 0.38
C ILE A 64 11.08 6.85 0.59
N GLY A 65 10.85 5.86 -0.27
CA GLY A 65 11.54 4.57 -0.20
C GLY A 65 13.05 4.72 -0.24
N ARG A 66 13.58 5.52 -1.17
CA ARG A 66 15.02 5.80 -1.26
C ARG A 66 15.56 6.47 0.01
N LEU A 67 14.81 7.39 0.62
CA LEU A 67 15.25 8.03 1.88
C LEU A 67 15.36 7.02 3.02
N VAL A 68 14.42 6.08 3.13
CA VAL A 68 14.49 4.98 4.11
C VAL A 68 15.73 4.12 3.87
N GLU A 69 15.98 3.72 2.63
CA GLU A 69 17.12 2.86 2.26
C GLU A 69 18.46 3.54 2.53
N VAL A 70 18.60 4.82 2.11
CA VAL A 70 19.81 5.61 2.41
C VAL A 70 20.03 5.76 3.92
N TYR A 71 18.96 6.00 4.69
CA TYR A 71 19.05 6.05 6.14
C TYR A 71 19.57 4.72 6.71
N CYS A 72 19.04 3.60 6.25
CA CYS A 72 19.49 2.29 6.68
C CYS A 72 20.95 2.04 6.34
N ASP A 73 21.38 2.41 5.14
CA ASP A 73 22.77 2.28 4.69
C ASP A 73 23.74 3.13 5.54
N VAL A 74 23.35 4.37 5.84
CA VAL A 74 24.19 5.29 6.65
C VAL A 74 24.37 4.80 8.10
N PHE A 75 23.33 4.19 8.65
CA PHE A 75 23.33 3.71 10.05
C PHE A 75 23.57 2.21 10.20
N ASP A 76 23.99 1.53 9.13
CA ASP A 76 24.28 0.08 9.10
C ASP A 76 23.10 -0.75 9.64
N ILE A 77 21.88 -0.39 9.22
CA ILE A 77 20.64 -1.09 9.56
C ILE A 77 20.34 -2.10 8.45
N GLU A 78 20.38 -3.39 8.78
CA GLU A 78 19.97 -4.44 7.87
C GLU A 78 18.47 -4.33 7.55
N PHE A 79 18.09 -4.38 6.26
CA PHE A 79 16.71 -4.32 5.83
C PHE A 79 16.43 -5.18 4.60
N THR A 80 15.16 -5.47 4.41
CA THR A 80 14.62 -6.08 3.18
C THR A 80 13.46 -5.22 2.68
N ALA A 81 13.59 -4.61 1.51
CA ALA A 81 12.47 -3.96 0.84
C ALA A 81 11.51 -5.04 0.32
N THR A 82 10.23 -4.93 0.67
CA THR A 82 9.18 -5.88 0.28
C THR A 82 8.15 -5.29 -0.67
N GLY A 83 8.27 -3.99 -0.97
CA GLY A 83 7.44 -3.28 -1.94
C GLY A 83 5.95 -3.39 -1.63
N SER A 84 5.15 -3.49 -2.68
CA SER A 84 3.69 -3.57 -2.60
C SER A 84 3.17 -5.01 -2.50
N TRP A 85 3.85 -5.86 -1.76
CA TRP A 85 3.42 -7.24 -1.57
C TRP A 85 2.04 -7.31 -0.92
N THR A 86 1.19 -8.23 -1.40
CA THR A 86 -0.16 -8.43 -0.85
C THR A 86 -0.11 -8.97 0.58
N LEU A 87 -0.54 -8.14 1.53
CA LEU A 87 -0.67 -8.47 2.94
C LEU A 87 -2.12 -8.85 3.21
N LYS A 88 -2.38 -10.03 3.75
CA LYS A 88 -3.75 -10.47 4.02
C LYS A 88 -3.86 -11.35 5.27
N LYS A 89 -4.92 -11.11 6.06
CA LYS A 89 -5.45 -12.03 7.06
C LYS A 89 -6.87 -12.39 6.67
N ARG A 90 -7.09 -13.66 6.35
CA ARG A 90 -8.35 -14.18 5.80
C ARG A 90 -9.57 -13.62 6.52
N ALA A 91 -10.52 -13.09 5.75
CA ALA A 91 -11.79 -12.53 6.20
C ALA A 91 -11.69 -11.34 7.20
N LYS A 92 -10.49 -10.84 7.49
CA LYS A 92 -10.26 -9.70 8.40
C LYS A 92 -9.89 -8.43 7.66
N ALA A 93 -8.77 -8.46 6.97
CA ALA A 93 -8.25 -7.31 6.23
C ALA A 93 -7.23 -7.77 5.18
N ALA A 94 -7.09 -6.98 4.13
CA ALA A 94 -6.04 -7.12 3.15
C ALA A 94 -5.66 -5.76 2.59
N ALA A 95 -4.37 -5.58 2.29
CA ALA A 95 -3.84 -4.38 1.65
C ALA A 95 -2.58 -4.69 0.82
N GLU A 96 -2.30 -3.80 -0.10
CA GLU A 96 -1.06 -3.75 -0.85
C GLU A 96 -0.46 -2.37 -0.62
N PRO A 97 0.54 -2.24 0.30
CA PRO A 97 1.15 -0.95 0.61
C PRO A 97 1.85 -0.37 -0.61
N ASP A 98 2.06 0.93 -0.62
CA ASP A 98 2.85 1.57 -1.66
C ASP A 98 4.30 1.12 -1.61
N GLU A 99 4.87 1.07 -0.40
CA GLU A 99 6.19 0.52 -0.12
C GLU A 99 6.20 -0.13 1.26
N SER A 100 7.08 -1.10 1.48
CA SER A 100 7.19 -1.75 2.79
C SER A 100 8.57 -2.34 3.06
N TYR A 101 8.93 -2.43 4.34
CA TYR A 101 10.24 -2.85 4.79
C TYR A 101 10.18 -3.80 5.98
N ARG A 102 11.08 -4.76 6.01
CA ARG A 102 11.45 -5.54 7.19
C ARG A 102 12.84 -5.12 7.62
N PHE A 103 13.05 -4.87 8.91
CA PHE A 103 14.33 -4.51 9.47
C PHE A 103 14.98 -5.68 10.23
N GLY A 104 16.30 -5.72 10.21
CA GLY A 104 17.09 -6.79 10.80
C GLY A 104 17.17 -8.05 9.93
N PRO A 105 17.62 -9.20 10.51
CA PRO A 105 17.86 -10.43 9.78
C PRO A 105 16.67 -10.91 8.96
N ALA A 106 16.96 -11.49 7.81
CA ALA A 106 15.92 -11.97 6.88
C ALA A 106 14.91 -12.89 7.58
N ARG A 107 13.62 -12.53 7.49
CA ARG A 107 12.48 -13.27 8.03
C ARG A 107 11.50 -13.59 6.90
N PRO A 108 11.76 -14.65 6.10
CA PRO A 108 10.88 -15.02 5.00
C PRO A 108 9.43 -15.15 5.45
N HIS A 109 8.50 -14.71 4.60
CA HIS A 109 7.04 -14.80 4.83
C HIS A 109 6.48 -14.04 6.05
N SER A 110 7.29 -13.28 6.78
CA SER A 110 6.78 -12.40 7.83
C SER A 110 6.20 -11.10 7.24
N PHE A 111 5.23 -10.50 7.92
CA PHE A 111 4.74 -9.18 7.57
C PHE A 111 5.84 -8.13 7.75
N PRO A 112 5.78 -7.00 7.00
CA PRO A 112 6.73 -5.91 7.16
C PRO A 112 6.61 -5.24 8.53
N ASP A 113 7.71 -4.65 8.98
CA ASP A 113 7.73 -3.84 10.20
C ASP A 113 7.23 -2.42 9.95
N LEU A 114 7.49 -1.89 8.74
CA LEU A 114 7.08 -0.59 8.26
C LEU A 114 6.33 -0.72 6.95
N VAL A 115 5.22 0.00 6.82
CA VAL A 115 4.57 0.26 5.54
C VAL A 115 4.49 1.76 5.28
N ILE A 116 4.54 2.14 4.02
CA ILE A 116 4.46 3.52 3.55
C ILE A 116 3.28 3.64 2.61
N GLU A 117 2.46 4.67 2.82
CA GLU A 117 1.31 5.02 1.99
C GLU A 117 1.44 6.47 1.53
N VAL A 118 1.24 6.70 0.25
CA VAL A 118 1.07 8.02 -0.34
C VAL A 118 -0.42 8.27 -0.48
N ASP A 119 -0.96 9.21 0.27
CA ASP A 119 -2.39 9.49 0.32
C ASP A 119 -2.69 10.93 -0.07
N TRP A 120 -3.38 11.08 -1.17
CA TRP A 120 -3.85 12.38 -1.68
C TRP A 120 -5.22 12.76 -1.15
N SER A 121 -6.00 11.78 -0.69
CA SER A 121 -7.37 11.96 -0.23
C SER A 121 -7.48 11.79 1.27
N SER A 122 -8.23 12.67 1.92
CA SER A 122 -8.61 12.50 3.34
C SER A 122 -9.90 11.69 3.51
N ALA A 123 -10.50 11.24 2.41
CA ALA A 123 -11.76 10.50 2.41
C ALA A 123 -11.54 9.07 1.93
N GLY A 124 -12.28 8.13 2.49
CA GLY A 124 -12.27 6.74 2.07
C GLY A 124 -11.97 5.75 3.18
N MET A 125 -11.46 4.58 2.82
CA MET A 125 -11.14 3.51 3.75
C MET A 125 -9.95 3.91 4.64
N SER A 126 -10.08 3.67 5.94
CA SER A 126 -8.97 3.89 6.88
C SER A 126 -7.87 2.84 6.70
N LYS A 127 -6.81 3.19 6.01
CA LYS A 127 -5.63 2.32 5.88
C LYS A 127 -4.99 2.01 7.24
N LEU A 128 -5.01 2.95 8.20
CA LEU A 128 -4.54 2.68 9.56
C LEU A 128 -5.30 1.52 10.20
N GLU A 129 -6.62 1.47 10.05
CA GLU A 129 -7.42 0.36 10.57
C GLU A 129 -7.08 -0.95 9.86
N VAL A 130 -6.88 -0.92 8.53
CA VAL A 130 -6.44 -2.11 7.77
C VAL A 130 -5.13 -2.64 8.33
N TYR A 131 -4.11 -1.78 8.45
CA TYR A 131 -2.80 -2.18 8.94
C TYR A 131 -2.79 -2.58 10.41
N ALA A 132 -3.60 -1.95 11.25
CA ALA A 132 -3.79 -2.39 12.63
C ALA A 132 -4.36 -3.81 12.70
N ARG A 133 -5.38 -4.14 11.88
CA ARG A 133 -5.94 -5.49 11.80
C ARG A 133 -4.93 -6.52 11.24
N LEU A 134 -4.05 -6.10 10.36
CA LEU A 134 -2.95 -6.92 9.86
C LEU A 134 -1.83 -7.09 10.91
N GLY A 135 -1.75 -6.20 11.90
CA GLY A 135 -0.74 -6.21 12.96
C GLY A 135 0.59 -5.59 12.51
N ILE A 136 0.52 -4.65 11.58
CA ILE A 136 1.68 -3.87 11.14
C ILE A 136 2.05 -2.89 12.26
N ARG A 137 3.33 -2.84 12.62
CA ARG A 137 3.81 -2.06 13.77
C ARG A 137 3.91 -0.58 13.49
N GLU A 138 4.30 -0.20 12.28
CA GLU A 138 4.55 1.18 11.92
C GLU A 138 4.00 1.46 10.51
N VAL A 139 3.28 2.59 10.38
CA VAL A 139 2.69 3.05 9.12
C VAL A 139 3.08 4.51 8.94
N TRP A 140 3.72 4.81 7.82
CA TRP A 140 4.00 6.18 7.42
C TRP A 140 3.05 6.61 6.31
N TYR A 141 2.42 7.76 6.51
CA TYR A 141 1.65 8.43 5.49
C TYR A 141 2.36 9.65 4.97
N TRP A 142 2.50 9.74 3.67
CA TRP A 142 2.75 11.02 3.05
C TRP A 142 1.41 11.68 2.71
N ARG A 143 1.18 12.84 3.28
CA ARG A 143 -0.02 13.65 3.03
C ARG A 143 0.37 15.11 2.92
N ARG A 144 -0.01 15.77 1.80
CA ARG A 144 0.17 17.22 1.61
C ARG A 144 1.60 17.71 1.90
N GLY A 145 2.60 16.96 1.47
CA GLY A 145 4.02 17.33 1.65
C GLY A 145 4.62 16.99 3.01
N VAL A 146 3.89 16.27 3.87
CA VAL A 146 4.34 15.86 5.21
C VAL A 146 4.29 14.35 5.34
N VAL A 147 5.31 13.77 5.98
CA VAL A 147 5.29 12.35 6.41
C VAL A 147 4.80 12.29 7.85
N GLU A 148 3.71 11.58 8.05
CA GLU A 148 3.13 11.30 9.37
C GLU A 148 3.44 9.86 9.76
N ALA A 149 4.16 9.65 10.87
CA ALA A 149 4.48 8.32 11.38
C ALA A 149 3.47 7.87 12.45
N HIS A 150 2.87 6.72 12.26
CA HIS A 150 1.91 6.10 13.17
C HIS A 150 2.46 4.77 13.67
N VAL A 151 2.47 4.58 14.98
CA VAL A 151 2.95 3.35 15.63
C VAL A 151 1.78 2.63 16.29
N LEU A 152 1.59 1.35 15.97
CA LEU A 152 0.63 0.49 16.63
C LEU A 152 1.13 0.20 18.05
N ARG A 153 0.42 0.72 19.04
CA ARG A 153 0.66 0.35 20.44
C ARG A 153 -0.17 -0.90 20.74
N GLY A 154 0.47 -1.92 21.31
CA GLY A 154 -0.21 -3.15 21.69
C GLY A 154 -1.41 -2.86 22.61
N ALA A 155 -2.50 -3.58 22.37
CA ALA A 155 -3.64 -3.62 23.27
C ALA A 155 -3.30 -4.46 24.49
#